data_6e4a30026e78a0e4fc6ff08da37ea1b7
#
_entry.id   6e4a30026e78a0e4fc6ff08da37ea1b7
#
_cell.length_a   1.000
_cell.length_b   1.000
_cell.length_c   1.000
_cell.angle_alpha   90.00
_cell.angle_beta   90.00
_cell.angle_gamma   90.00
#
_symmetry.space_group_name_H-M   'P 1'
#
loop_
_entity.id
_entity.type
_entity.pdbx_description
1 polymer ?
#
loop_
_entity_poly.entity_id
_entity_poly.type
_entity_poly.pdbx_seq_one_letter_code
_entity_poly.pdbx_strand_id
1 'polypeptide(L)'
;MNNEFMKRAIELSIESVKNGGGPFGAVIVKDDKIIAEGSNQVTSTNDPTAHGEIVAIRNACKKLNDFSLSGCEIYSSCEMCPLCLAACYWSRIDKIYYANTREDARKIDFDDSFIYSEINKNISERKIPMTQMMRDEALKAFELWDKKTDKVKY
;
A
#
# COMPACT_ATOMS: atom_id res chain seq x y z
N MET A 1 -3.24 -6.61 -19.89
CA MET A 1 -3.02 -5.17 -19.63
C MET A 1 -4.14 -4.40 -20.29
N ASN A 2 -4.94 -3.68 -19.53
CA ASN A 2 -6.08 -2.93 -20.05
C ASN A 2 -5.89 -1.43 -19.75
N ASN A 3 -5.79 -0.61 -20.79
CA ASN A 3 -5.54 0.82 -20.66
C ASN A 3 -6.70 1.57 -19.96
N GLU A 4 -7.92 1.05 -19.99
CA GLU A 4 -9.07 1.68 -19.34
C GLU A 4 -8.93 1.64 -17.79
N PHE A 5 -8.34 0.58 -17.22
CA PHE A 5 -8.09 0.52 -15.78
C PHE A 5 -7.02 1.52 -15.35
N MET A 6 -5.95 1.65 -16.11
CA MET A 6 -4.92 2.67 -15.86
C MET A 6 -5.49 4.08 -16.04
N LYS A 7 -6.30 4.32 -17.07
CA LYS A 7 -6.98 5.59 -17.28
C LYS A 7 -7.83 5.97 -16.05
N ARG A 8 -8.59 5.01 -15.49
CA ARG A 8 -9.38 5.26 -14.27
C ARG A 8 -8.50 5.59 -13.06
N ALA A 9 -7.38 4.90 -12.86
CA ALA A 9 -6.42 5.23 -11.80
C ALA A 9 -5.86 6.66 -11.94
N ILE A 10 -5.56 7.08 -13.18
CA ILE A 10 -5.11 8.44 -13.48
C ILE A 10 -6.22 9.47 -13.22
N GLU A 11 -7.46 9.20 -13.62
CA GLU A 11 -8.61 10.07 -13.33
C GLU A 11 -8.78 10.28 -11.81
N LEU A 12 -8.71 9.21 -11.02
CA LEU A 12 -8.75 9.28 -9.57
C LEU A 12 -7.64 10.15 -8.98
N SER A 13 -6.43 10.09 -9.54
CA SER A 13 -5.32 10.95 -9.12
C SER A 13 -5.59 12.44 -9.38
N ILE A 14 -6.18 12.76 -10.53
CA ILE A 14 -6.57 14.12 -10.92
C ILE A 14 -7.71 14.62 -10.03
N GLU A 15 -8.73 13.78 -9.79
CA GLU A 15 -9.84 14.07 -8.88
C GLU A 15 -9.34 14.33 -7.45
N SER A 16 -8.36 13.54 -6.99
CA SER A 16 -7.74 13.73 -5.67
C SER A 16 -7.13 15.13 -5.52
N VAL A 17 -6.35 15.59 -6.51
CA VAL A 17 -5.75 16.94 -6.50
C VAL A 17 -6.83 18.02 -6.45
N LYS A 18 -7.88 17.91 -7.27
CA LYS A 18 -8.99 18.86 -7.28
C LYS A 18 -9.72 18.94 -5.93
N ASN A 19 -9.70 17.86 -5.15
CA ASN A 19 -10.32 17.77 -3.83
C ASN A 19 -9.33 18.00 -2.66
N GLY A 20 -8.13 18.53 -2.94
CA GLY A 20 -7.13 18.89 -1.93
C GLY A 20 -6.27 17.71 -1.43
N GLY A 21 -6.33 16.57 -2.09
CA GLY A 21 -5.46 15.43 -1.82
C GLY A 21 -4.19 15.40 -2.66
N GLY A 22 -3.30 14.43 -2.42
CA GLY A 22 -2.11 14.19 -3.23
C GLY A 22 -2.46 13.56 -4.59
N PRO A 23 -1.54 13.62 -5.61
CA PRO A 23 -1.80 13.23 -7.00
C PRO A 23 -1.69 11.70 -7.21
N PHE A 24 -2.33 10.91 -6.37
CA PHE A 24 -2.23 9.46 -6.40
C PHE A 24 -3.61 8.79 -6.37
N GLY A 25 -3.81 7.88 -7.32
CA GLY A 25 -5.03 7.10 -7.46
C GLY A 25 -4.71 5.67 -7.87
N ALA A 26 -5.54 4.72 -7.45
CA ALA A 26 -5.38 3.32 -7.78
C ALA A 26 -6.71 2.60 -7.92
N VAL A 27 -6.73 1.54 -8.72
CA VAL A 27 -7.86 0.62 -8.84
C VAL A 27 -7.40 -0.82 -8.63
N ILE A 28 -8.24 -1.61 -7.97
CA ILE A 28 -8.07 -3.06 -7.86
C ILE A 28 -8.99 -3.73 -8.86
N VAL A 29 -8.44 -4.64 -9.66
CA VAL A 29 -9.12 -5.36 -10.73
C VAL A 29 -9.13 -6.85 -10.41
N LYS A 30 -10.27 -7.50 -10.61
CA LYS A 30 -10.45 -8.95 -10.57
C LYS A 30 -11.37 -9.36 -11.70
N ASP A 31 -11.02 -10.43 -12.42
CA ASP A 31 -11.81 -10.97 -13.53
C ASP A 31 -12.23 -9.87 -14.54
N ASP A 32 -11.25 -9.07 -14.98
CA ASP A 32 -11.43 -7.93 -15.90
C ASP A 32 -12.46 -6.88 -15.44
N LYS A 33 -12.66 -6.72 -14.13
CA LYS A 33 -13.56 -5.71 -13.56
C LYS A 33 -12.90 -4.96 -12.44
N ILE A 34 -13.09 -3.64 -12.39
CA ILE A 34 -12.71 -2.83 -11.24
C ILE A 34 -13.62 -3.23 -10.06
N ILE A 35 -13.01 -3.75 -9.00
CA ILE A 35 -13.71 -4.13 -7.79
C ILE A 35 -13.59 -3.08 -6.68
N ALA A 36 -12.54 -2.27 -6.70
CA ALA A 36 -12.35 -1.19 -5.75
C ALA A 36 -11.49 -0.07 -6.35
N GLU A 37 -11.67 1.12 -5.83
CA GLU A 37 -10.94 2.33 -6.18
C GLU A 37 -10.39 2.98 -4.92
N GLY A 38 -9.32 3.75 -5.05
CA GLY A 38 -8.74 4.57 -3.98
C GLY A 38 -8.01 5.77 -4.54
N SER A 39 -8.09 6.88 -3.81
CA SER A 39 -7.29 8.08 -4.01
C SER A 39 -6.63 8.49 -2.71
N ASN A 40 -5.62 9.36 -2.78
CA ASN A 40 -4.92 9.81 -1.59
C ASN A 40 -5.85 10.57 -0.64
N GLN A 41 -5.90 10.14 0.62
CA GLN A 41 -6.74 10.71 1.69
C GLN A 41 -5.92 11.17 2.91
N VAL A 42 -4.59 11.27 2.78
CA VAL A 42 -3.69 11.63 3.89
C VAL A 42 -4.14 12.91 4.60
N THR A 43 -4.40 13.96 3.86
CA THR A 43 -4.77 15.28 4.40
C THR A 43 -6.22 15.33 4.88
N SER A 44 -7.14 14.68 4.18
CA SER A 44 -8.57 14.73 4.51
C SER A 44 -8.94 13.89 5.74
N THR A 45 -8.16 12.84 6.03
CA THR A 45 -8.41 11.94 7.16
C THR A 45 -7.39 12.06 8.29
N ASN A 46 -6.35 12.90 8.13
CA ASN A 46 -5.21 12.98 9.04
C ASN A 46 -4.53 11.61 9.27
N ASP A 47 -4.52 10.77 8.24
CA ASP A 47 -3.91 9.45 8.25
C ASP A 47 -2.74 9.40 7.25
N PRO A 48 -1.48 9.44 7.73
CA PRO A 48 -0.31 9.41 6.84
C PRO A 48 -0.17 8.11 6.05
N THR A 49 -0.93 7.07 6.38
CA THR A 49 -0.94 5.80 5.67
C THR A 49 -2.03 5.70 4.60
N ALA A 50 -2.94 6.67 4.51
CA ALA A 50 -4.06 6.66 3.56
C ALA A 50 -3.64 7.06 2.14
N HIS A 51 -2.60 6.38 1.60
CA HIS A 51 -2.20 6.46 0.20
C HIS A 51 -3.29 5.87 -0.69
N GLY A 52 -3.37 6.28 -1.95
CA GLY A 52 -4.40 5.83 -2.88
C GLY A 52 -4.47 4.31 -3.01
N GLU A 53 -3.33 3.65 -3.07
CA GLU A 53 -3.22 2.19 -3.15
C GLU A 53 -3.69 1.52 -1.86
N ILE A 54 -3.35 2.07 -0.70
CA ILE A 54 -3.80 1.56 0.62
C ILE A 54 -5.31 1.66 0.74
N VAL A 55 -5.89 2.79 0.31
CA VAL A 55 -7.34 2.99 0.29
C VAL A 55 -8.01 1.97 -0.65
N ALA A 56 -7.46 1.76 -1.86
CA ALA A 56 -7.98 0.79 -2.81
C ALA A 56 -7.92 -0.64 -2.26
N ILE A 57 -6.80 -1.05 -1.65
CA ILE A 57 -6.63 -2.36 -1.00
C ILE A 57 -7.66 -2.55 0.12
N ARG A 58 -7.81 -1.59 1.04
CA ARG A 58 -8.79 -1.64 2.13
C ARG A 58 -10.23 -1.80 1.59
N ASN A 59 -10.58 -1.03 0.57
CA ASN A 59 -11.88 -1.10 -0.07
C ASN A 59 -12.14 -2.46 -0.74
N ALA A 60 -11.12 -3.01 -1.42
CA ALA A 60 -11.20 -4.33 -2.04
C ALA A 60 -11.38 -5.44 -1.00
N CYS A 61 -10.56 -5.45 0.06
CA CYS A 61 -10.66 -6.43 1.14
C CYS A 61 -12.04 -6.38 1.82
N LYS A 62 -12.56 -5.16 2.08
CA LYS A 62 -13.90 -4.98 2.63
C LYS A 62 -14.97 -5.51 1.69
N LYS A 63 -14.87 -5.24 0.39
CA LYS A 63 -15.85 -5.68 -0.62
C LYS A 63 -15.86 -7.20 -0.78
N LEU A 64 -14.68 -7.84 -0.78
CA LEU A 64 -14.55 -9.28 -0.91
C LEU A 64 -14.76 -10.02 0.43
N ASN A 65 -14.81 -9.29 1.54
CA ASN A 65 -14.81 -9.83 2.91
C ASN A 65 -13.64 -10.82 3.12
N ASP A 66 -12.47 -10.47 2.59
CA ASP A 66 -11.25 -11.28 2.66
C ASP A 66 -10.03 -10.36 2.81
N PHE A 67 -9.04 -10.77 3.57
CA PHE A 67 -7.74 -10.07 3.66
C PHE A 67 -6.81 -10.41 2.48
N SER A 68 -7.12 -11.45 1.70
CA SER A 68 -6.36 -11.85 0.53
C SER A 68 -6.98 -11.31 -0.74
N LEU A 69 -6.16 -10.64 -1.55
CA LEU A 69 -6.49 -10.18 -2.90
C LEU A 69 -5.82 -11.05 -3.97
N SER A 70 -5.60 -12.33 -3.67
CA SER A 70 -5.12 -13.31 -4.66
C SER A 70 -6.08 -13.38 -5.86
N GLY A 71 -5.53 -13.42 -7.06
CA GLY A 71 -6.30 -13.29 -8.29
C GLY A 71 -6.66 -11.84 -8.66
N CYS A 72 -6.16 -10.85 -7.90
CA CYS A 72 -6.37 -9.45 -8.23
C CYS A 72 -5.10 -8.79 -8.80
N GLU A 73 -5.31 -7.77 -9.61
CA GLU A 73 -4.28 -6.87 -10.10
C GLU A 73 -4.53 -5.46 -9.58
N ILE A 74 -3.46 -4.67 -9.39
CA ILE A 74 -3.57 -3.25 -9.06
C ILE A 74 -3.01 -2.39 -10.18
N TYR A 75 -3.74 -1.34 -10.54
CA TYR A 75 -3.30 -0.28 -11.44
C TYR A 75 -3.16 1.00 -10.61
N SER A 76 -1.95 1.55 -10.55
CA SER A 76 -1.63 2.78 -9.81
C SER A 76 -1.19 3.88 -10.76
N SER A 77 -1.61 5.12 -10.51
CA SER A 77 -1.18 6.29 -11.26
C SER A 77 0.31 6.59 -11.14
N CYS A 78 0.99 5.99 -10.13
CA CYS A 78 2.43 6.14 -9.90
C CYS A 78 3.05 4.84 -9.40
N GLU A 79 4.35 4.68 -9.63
CA GLU A 79 5.17 3.61 -9.06
C GLU A 79 5.06 3.62 -7.52
N MET A 80 4.97 2.44 -6.93
CA MET A 80 4.69 2.25 -5.52
C MET A 80 5.80 2.77 -4.62
N CYS A 81 5.44 3.48 -3.56
CA CYS A 81 6.33 3.75 -2.44
C CYS A 81 6.54 2.46 -1.60
N PRO A 82 7.52 2.41 -0.68
CA PRO A 82 7.77 1.23 0.15
C PRO A 82 6.56 0.74 0.96
N LEU A 83 5.73 1.65 1.47
CA LEU A 83 4.51 1.32 2.20
C LEU A 83 3.51 0.57 1.31
N CYS A 84 3.21 1.13 0.13
CA CYS A 84 2.23 0.57 -0.80
C CYS A 84 2.72 -0.75 -1.41
N LEU A 85 4.01 -0.84 -1.73
CA LEU A 85 4.61 -2.08 -2.21
C LEU A 85 4.49 -3.20 -1.17
N ALA A 86 4.84 -2.93 0.10
CA ALA A 86 4.68 -3.88 1.19
C ALA A 86 3.22 -4.32 1.36
N ALA A 87 2.26 -3.37 1.26
CA ALA A 87 0.84 -3.68 1.35
C ALA A 87 0.36 -4.59 0.21
N CYS A 88 0.88 -4.42 -1.02
CA CYS A 88 0.57 -5.32 -2.14
C CYS A 88 1.04 -6.75 -1.87
N TYR A 89 2.24 -6.94 -1.30
CA TYR A 89 2.72 -8.25 -0.90
C TYR A 89 1.88 -8.86 0.23
N TRP A 90 1.58 -8.11 1.28
CA TRP A 90 0.76 -8.59 2.40
C TRP A 90 -0.66 -8.97 1.96
N SER A 91 -1.25 -8.23 1.03
CA SER A 91 -2.57 -8.52 0.47
C SER A 91 -2.56 -9.58 -0.65
N ARG A 92 -1.40 -10.11 -1.05
CA ARG A 92 -1.23 -11.13 -2.09
C ARG A 92 -1.78 -10.71 -3.45
N ILE A 93 -1.58 -9.44 -3.83
CA ILE A 93 -1.89 -8.97 -5.19
C ILE A 93 -0.95 -9.67 -6.17
N ASP A 94 -1.51 -10.20 -7.28
CA ASP A 94 -0.77 -10.99 -8.26
C ASP A 94 0.08 -10.11 -9.17
N LYS A 95 -0.36 -8.88 -9.48
CA LYS A 95 0.35 -8.02 -10.43
C LYS A 95 0.11 -6.54 -10.18
N ILE A 96 1.17 -5.75 -10.39
CA ILE A 96 1.18 -4.29 -10.26
C ILE A 96 1.43 -3.68 -11.63
N TYR A 97 0.61 -2.71 -12.01
CA TYR A 97 0.82 -1.81 -13.13
C TYR A 97 0.90 -0.38 -12.62
N TYR A 98 1.80 0.41 -13.18
CA TYR A 98 1.94 1.82 -12.80
C TYR A 98 2.18 2.72 -14.02
N ALA A 99 1.88 4.01 -13.89
CA ALA A 99 2.04 5.01 -14.94
C ALA A 99 3.27 5.90 -14.71
N ASN A 100 3.20 6.86 -13.79
CA ASN A 100 4.34 7.72 -13.43
C ASN A 100 5.41 6.92 -12.68
N THR A 101 6.66 7.35 -12.78
CA THR A 101 7.79 6.77 -12.06
C THR A 101 8.00 7.47 -10.71
N ARG A 102 8.79 6.88 -9.81
CA ARG A 102 9.25 7.52 -8.57
C ARG A 102 10.04 8.81 -8.86
N GLU A 103 10.77 8.85 -9.98
CA GLU A 103 11.50 10.05 -10.39
C GLU A 103 10.53 11.20 -10.75
N ASP A 104 9.38 10.90 -11.34
CA ASP A 104 8.36 11.91 -11.61
C ASP A 104 7.73 12.41 -10.30
N ALA A 105 7.47 11.52 -9.33
CA ALA A 105 6.99 11.88 -8.00
C ALA A 105 8.02 12.77 -7.24
N ARG A 106 9.31 12.44 -7.32
CA ARG A 106 10.39 13.23 -6.72
C ARG A 106 10.43 14.68 -7.22
N LYS A 107 10.15 14.91 -8.50
CA LYS A 107 10.12 16.26 -9.10
C LYS A 107 9.05 17.18 -8.53
N ILE A 108 8.06 16.62 -7.85
CA ILE A 108 6.94 17.33 -7.21
C ILE A 108 6.93 17.15 -5.69
N ASP A 109 8.13 16.94 -5.09
CA ASP A 109 8.38 16.84 -3.65
C ASP A 109 7.84 15.58 -2.95
N PHE A 110 7.46 14.52 -3.70
CA PHE A 110 7.14 13.20 -3.15
C PHE A 110 8.33 12.24 -3.33
N ASP A 111 9.44 12.50 -2.62
CA ASP A 111 10.66 11.70 -2.70
C ASP A 111 10.65 10.57 -1.64
N ASP A 112 10.49 9.34 -2.08
CA ASP A 112 10.55 8.13 -1.25
C ASP A 112 11.90 7.38 -1.29
N SER A 113 12.88 7.90 -2.04
CA SER A 113 14.21 7.31 -2.19
C SER A 113 14.92 7.12 -0.84
N PHE A 114 14.71 8.08 0.07
CA PHE A 114 15.21 8.01 1.43
C PHE A 114 14.67 6.77 2.18
N ILE A 115 13.37 6.46 2.05
CA ILE A 115 12.75 5.31 2.74
C ILE A 115 13.31 4.00 2.20
N TYR A 116 13.48 3.89 0.87
CA TYR A 116 14.11 2.71 0.25
C TYR A 116 15.54 2.53 0.75
N SER A 117 16.30 3.62 0.93
CA SER A 117 17.64 3.56 1.50
C SER A 117 17.61 3.10 2.97
N GLU A 118 16.71 3.65 3.79
CA GLU A 118 16.59 3.32 5.21
C GLU A 118 16.24 1.84 5.47
N ILE A 119 15.36 1.26 4.64
CA ILE A 119 14.97 -0.15 4.76
C ILE A 119 16.18 -1.08 4.59
N ASN A 120 17.13 -0.72 3.73
CA ASN A 120 18.32 -1.52 3.44
C ASN A 120 19.46 -1.36 4.47
N LYS A 121 19.36 -0.41 5.40
CA LYS A 121 20.36 -0.20 6.45
C LYS A 121 20.20 -1.19 7.60
N ASN A 122 21.30 -1.46 8.29
CA ASN A 122 21.24 -2.10 9.60
C ASN A 122 20.39 -1.25 10.56
N ILE A 123 19.75 -1.90 11.53
CA ILE A 123 18.85 -1.24 12.49
C ILE A 123 19.54 -0.08 13.21
N SER A 124 20.82 -0.26 13.60
CA SER A 124 21.63 0.75 14.30
C SER A 124 22.01 1.97 13.46
N GLU A 125 21.87 1.90 12.14
CA GLU A 125 22.26 2.95 11.18
C GLU A 125 21.06 3.76 10.67
N ARG A 126 19.84 3.38 11.08
CA ARG A 126 18.61 4.04 10.64
C ARG A 126 18.42 5.38 11.32
N LYS A 127 17.89 6.36 10.57
CA LYS A 127 17.63 7.72 11.07
C LYS A 127 16.62 7.73 12.23
N ILE A 128 15.63 6.85 12.20
CA ILE A 128 14.72 6.65 13.34
C ILE A 128 15.36 5.61 14.24
N PRO A 129 15.82 5.98 15.46
CA PRO A 129 16.44 5.03 16.38
C PRO A 129 15.47 3.91 16.74
N MET A 130 15.96 2.69 16.75
CA MET A 130 15.19 1.50 17.15
C MET A 130 15.89 0.80 18.31
N THR A 131 15.21 0.65 19.42
CA THR A 131 15.73 -0.03 20.61
C THR A 131 14.86 -1.23 20.95
N GLN A 132 15.46 -2.40 21.08
CA GLN A 132 14.75 -3.60 21.53
C GLN A 132 14.50 -3.53 23.03
N MET A 133 13.26 -3.78 23.44
CA MET A 133 12.84 -3.80 24.85
C MET A 133 11.92 -4.99 25.11
N MET A 134 12.00 -5.57 26.31
CA MET A 134 11.07 -6.59 26.84
C MET A 134 10.81 -7.77 25.89
N ARG A 135 11.87 -8.26 25.22
CA ARG A 135 11.75 -9.35 24.23
C ARG A 135 11.16 -10.62 24.83
N ASP A 136 11.59 -11.01 26.04
CA ASP A 136 11.17 -12.28 26.64
C ASP A 136 9.70 -12.26 27.05
N GLU A 137 9.20 -11.13 27.51
CA GLU A 137 7.77 -10.93 27.77
C GLU A 137 6.95 -10.95 26.49
N ALA A 138 7.46 -10.33 25.41
CA ALA A 138 6.77 -10.26 24.13
C ALA A 138 6.70 -11.64 23.43
N LEU A 139 7.68 -12.52 23.64
CA LEU A 139 7.67 -13.89 23.10
C LEU A 139 6.46 -14.71 23.55
N LYS A 140 5.88 -14.43 24.71
CA LYS A 140 4.68 -15.11 25.21
C LYS A 140 3.50 -15.03 24.22
N ALA A 141 3.35 -13.91 23.50
CA ALA A 141 2.31 -13.77 22.48
C ALA A 141 2.57 -14.69 21.27
N PHE A 142 3.84 -14.85 20.87
CA PHE A 142 4.23 -15.74 19.77
C PHE A 142 4.04 -17.22 20.16
N GLU A 143 4.36 -17.58 21.39
CA GLU A 143 4.11 -18.94 21.91
C GLU A 143 2.61 -19.26 21.97
N LEU A 144 1.78 -18.30 22.39
CA LEU A 144 0.31 -18.45 22.38
C LEU A 144 -0.21 -18.61 20.95
N TRP A 145 0.27 -17.78 20.02
CA TRP A 145 -0.08 -17.90 18.60
C TRP A 145 0.36 -19.25 18.02
N ASP A 146 1.57 -19.68 18.35
CA ASP A 146 2.09 -20.95 17.82
C ASP A 146 1.28 -22.17 18.29
N LYS A 147 0.83 -22.16 19.54
CA LYS A 147 -0.01 -23.22 20.13
C LYS A 147 -1.49 -23.14 19.70
N LYS A 148 -1.94 -22.02 19.11
CA LYS A 148 -3.33 -21.84 18.69
C LYS A 148 -3.66 -22.78 17.51
N THR A 149 -4.65 -23.68 17.70
CA THR A 149 -5.02 -24.69 16.72
C THR A 149 -5.92 -24.18 15.59
N ASP A 150 -6.68 -23.12 15.88
CA ASP A 150 -7.63 -22.46 14.96
C ASP A 150 -7.07 -21.15 14.38
N LYS A 151 -5.74 -20.98 14.36
CA LYS A 151 -5.09 -19.77 13.83
C LYS A 151 -5.28 -19.62 12.33
N VAL A 152 -5.71 -18.44 11.91
CA VAL A 152 -5.73 -18.04 10.50
C VAL A 152 -4.39 -17.41 10.16
N LYS A 153 -3.66 -17.99 9.21
CA LYS A 153 -2.41 -17.42 8.70
C LYS A 153 -2.71 -16.39 7.61
N TYR A 154 -2.14 -15.22 7.74
CA TYR A 154 -2.28 -14.13 6.78
C TYR A 154 -0.92 -13.63 6.28
#